data_006f9f593eabfd6b59fbce15dcfd98d9
#
_entry.id   006f9f593eabfd6b59fbce15dcfd98d9
#
_cell.length_a   1.000
_cell.length_b   1.000
_cell.length_c   1.000
_cell.angle_alpha   90.00
_cell.angle_beta   90.00
_cell.angle_gamma   90.00
#
_symmetry.space_group_name_H-M   'P 1'
#
loop_
_entity.id
_entity.type
_entity.pdbx_description
1 polymer ?
#
loop_
_entity_poly.entity_id
_entity_poly.type
_entity_poly.pdbx_seq_one_letter_code
_entity_poly.pdbx_strand_id
1 'polypeptide(L)'
;EKDAVIRCVNENNCERQLIEKIKHFISRDAMNIEGLGEKQIESFFKKGILKSISDIYNLSKFRNKLIKEKGYGEKSIGNLLESIENSKNSYLDKFIFGLGIRYVGKKTSKILASNFNSIREIIDNFDETIDQNGPDKILEIDQIGEKSLRELKVYFSNKFNINLINNLLNYLNPKPLEKTKVEGKLSGKKIVFTGALRSISRAEAKNIAENNGGIVINSISKNVDYLIAVSYTHLRAHET
;
A
#
# COMPACT_ATOMS: atom_id res chain seq x y z
N GLU A 1 -0.50 -1.73 -25.07
CA GLU A 1 0.28 -2.96 -24.85
C GLU A 1 -0.70 -4.07 -24.49
N LYS A 2 -0.69 -5.16 -25.26
CA LYS A 2 -1.50 -6.35 -24.97
C LYS A 2 -0.90 -7.04 -23.74
N ASP A 3 -1.69 -7.18 -22.68
CA ASP A 3 -1.31 -7.98 -21.53
C ASP A 3 -1.08 -9.44 -21.95
N ALA A 4 0.03 -10.02 -21.52
CA ALA A 4 0.36 -11.43 -21.80
C ALA A 4 -0.56 -12.43 -21.06
N VAL A 5 -1.45 -11.95 -20.19
CA VAL A 5 -2.32 -12.76 -19.33
C VAL A 5 -3.78 -12.48 -19.67
N ILE A 6 -4.52 -13.55 -20.03
CA ILE A 6 -5.98 -13.50 -20.18
C ILE A 6 -6.62 -13.39 -18.82
N ARG A 7 -7.43 -12.36 -18.62
CA ARG A 7 -8.15 -12.09 -17.36
C ARG A 7 -9.65 -12.09 -17.59
N CYS A 8 -10.39 -12.58 -16.60
CA CYS A 8 -11.84 -12.46 -16.60
C CYS A 8 -12.24 -11.00 -16.40
N VAL A 9 -13.02 -10.45 -17.33
CA VAL A 9 -13.50 -9.05 -17.27
C VAL A 9 -14.61 -8.82 -16.23
N ASN A 10 -15.18 -9.90 -15.67
CA ASN A 10 -16.27 -9.82 -14.68
C ASN A 10 -15.70 -9.69 -13.26
N GLU A 11 -14.99 -8.59 -13.01
CA GLU A 11 -14.24 -8.39 -11.75
C GLU A 11 -15.12 -8.33 -10.50
N ASN A 12 -16.39 -7.96 -10.63
CA ASN A 12 -17.27 -7.72 -9.49
C ASN A 12 -18.18 -8.90 -9.16
N ASN A 13 -18.39 -9.84 -10.10
CA ASN A 13 -19.33 -10.94 -9.92
C ASN A 13 -18.67 -12.33 -10.07
N CYS A 14 -17.36 -12.41 -10.24
CA CYS A 14 -16.66 -13.68 -10.34
C CYS A 14 -16.30 -14.22 -8.95
N GLU A 15 -16.94 -15.31 -8.54
CA GLU A 15 -16.68 -16.00 -7.27
C GLU A 15 -15.19 -16.25 -7.04
N ARG A 16 -14.51 -16.78 -8.06
CA ARG A 16 -13.09 -17.13 -7.97
C ARG A 16 -12.20 -15.89 -7.74
N GLN A 17 -12.51 -14.80 -8.41
CA GLN A 17 -11.79 -13.54 -8.17
C GLN A 17 -12.03 -12.98 -6.78
N LEU A 18 -13.26 -13.08 -6.27
CA LEU A 18 -13.58 -12.63 -4.92
C LEU A 18 -12.83 -13.47 -3.87
N ILE A 19 -12.79 -14.79 -4.05
CA ILE A 19 -12.03 -15.68 -3.16
C ILE A 19 -10.54 -15.28 -3.15
N GLU A 20 -9.94 -15.05 -4.32
CA GLU A 20 -8.54 -14.61 -4.40
C GLU A 20 -8.33 -13.21 -3.80
N LYS A 21 -9.26 -12.27 -3.99
CA LYS A 21 -9.21 -10.95 -3.34
C LYS A 21 -9.28 -11.08 -1.82
N ILE A 22 -10.14 -11.96 -1.29
CA ILE A 22 -10.22 -12.23 0.15
C ILE A 22 -8.91 -12.84 0.66
N LYS A 23 -8.37 -13.86 -0.03
CA LYS A 23 -7.09 -14.49 0.32
C LYS A 23 -5.96 -13.48 0.36
N HIS A 24 -5.89 -12.60 -0.64
CA HIS A 24 -4.89 -11.54 -0.68
C HIS A 24 -5.06 -10.58 0.50
N PHE A 25 -6.29 -10.11 0.75
CA PHE A 25 -6.60 -9.16 1.81
C PHE A 25 -6.23 -9.69 3.21
N ILE A 26 -6.51 -10.97 3.50
CA ILE A 26 -6.19 -11.59 4.79
C ILE A 26 -4.73 -12.03 4.92
N SER A 27 -3.95 -12.00 3.84
CA SER A 27 -2.57 -12.48 3.85
C SER A 27 -1.70 -11.79 4.90
N ARG A 28 -0.61 -12.45 5.29
CA ARG A 28 0.35 -11.98 6.29
C ARG A 28 0.92 -10.59 5.97
N ASP A 29 1.11 -10.32 4.69
CA ASP A 29 1.68 -9.07 4.21
C ASP A 29 0.67 -7.92 4.13
N ALA A 30 -0.63 -8.27 4.13
CA ALA A 30 -1.75 -7.33 4.15
C ALA A 30 -2.33 -7.20 5.57
N MET A 31 -3.57 -7.60 5.78
CA MET A 31 -4.26 -7.41 7.07
C MET A 31 -3.88 -8.47 8.12
N ASN A 32 -3.11 -9.49 7.75
CA ASN A 32 -2.62 -10.56 8.62
C ASN A 32 -3.71 -11.21 9.46
N ILE A 33 -4.79 -11.66 8.82
CA ILE A 33 -5.89 -12.36 9.48
C ILE A 33 -5.64 -13.85 9.40
N GLU A 34 -5.34 -14.48 10.53
CA GLU A 34 -5.07 -15.89 10.64
C GLU A 34 -6.34 -16.70 10.93
N GLY A 35 -6.32 -17.98 10.59
CA GLY A 35 -7.42 -18.91 10.87
C GLY A 35 -8.51 -18.98 9.80
N LEU A 36 -8.39 -18.24 8.69
CA LEU A 36 -9.30 -18.26 7.56
C LEU A 36 -8.58 -18.78 6.31
N GLY A 37 -8.57 -20.11 6.10
CA GLY A 37 -7.94 -20.74 4.94
C GLY A 37 -8.85 -20.75 3.70
N GLU A 38 -8.29 -21.14 2.54
CA GLU A 38 -8.98 -21.14 1.24
C GLU A 38 -10.28 -21.96 1.28
N LYS A 39 -10.21 -23.21 1.81
CA LYS A 39 -11.39 -24.09 1.91
C LYS A 39 -12.51 -23.50 2.76
N GLN A 40 -12.15 -22.74 3.79
CA GLN A 40 -13.11 -22.07 4.66
C GLN A 40 -13.73 -20.88 3.95
N ILE A 41 -12.93 -20.08 3.23
CA ILE A 41 -13.43 -18.96 2.42
C ILE A 41 -14.45 -19.47 1.39
N GLU A 42 -14.11 -20.53 0.65
CA GLU A 42 -15.04 -21.15 -0.31
C GLU A 42 -16.33 -21.65 0.36
N SER A 43 -16.20 -22.33 1.51
CA SER A 43 -17.36 -22.81 2.27
C SER A 43 -18.25 -21.67 2.73
N PHE A 44 -17.67 -20.61 3.27
CA PHE A 44 -18.40 -19.43 3.75
C PHE A 44 -19.03 -18.64 2.60
N PHE A 45 -18.36 -18.60 1.45
CA PHE A 45 -18.94 -18.02 0.23
C PHE A 45 -20.18 -18.81 -0.21
N LYS A 46 -20.07 -20.14 -0.37
CA LYS A 46 -21.19 -21.01 -0.77
C LYS A 46 -22.38 -20.93 0.18
N LYS A 47 -22.12 -20.66 1.47
CA LYS A 47 -23.17 -20.49 2.50
C LYS A 47 -23.70 -19.07 2.59
N GLY A 48 -23.21 -18.16 1.75
CA GLY A 48 -23.64 -16.77 1.75
C GLY A 48 -23.22 -15.97 2.98
N ILE A 49 -22.24 -16.49 3.76
CA ILE A 49 -21.66 -15.82 4.93
C ILE A 49 -20.64 -14.77 4.51
N LEU A 50 -19.82 -15.07 3.49
CA LEU A 50 -18.88 -14.14 2.87
C LEU A 50 -19.35 -13.84 1.44
N LYS A 51 -19.72 -12.59 1.15
CA LYS A 51 -20.09 -12.09 -0.18
C LYS A 51 -19.18 -10.95 -0.63
N SER A 52 -18.43 -10.38 0.30
CA SER A 52 -17.50 -9.28 0.09
C SER A 52 -16.35 -9.37 1.10
N ILE A 53 -15.28 -8.59 0.87
CA ILE A 53 -14.16 -8.51 1.82
C ILE A 53 -14.63 -7.96 3.17
N SER A 54 -15.55 -7.01 3.19
CA SER A 54 -16.07 -6.39 4.42
C SER A 54 -16.83 -7.37 5.33
N ASP A 55 -17.40 -8.47 4.77
CA ASP A 55 -18.11 -9.46 5.56
C ASP A 55 -17.21 -10.23 6.54
N ILE A 56 -15.89 -10.20 6.32
CA ILE A 56 -14.91 -10.77 7.25
C ILE A 56 -15.11 -10.17 8.65
N TYR A 57 -15.36 -8.87 8.73
CA TYR A 57 -15.55 -8.13 10.00
C TYR A 57 -16.91 -8.38 10.66
N ASN A 58 -17.81 -9.06 9.97
CA ASN A 58 -19.12 -9.50 10.48
C ASN A 58 -19.14 -10.98 10.90
N LEU A 59 -18.05 -11.71 10.76
CA LEU A 59 -18.00 -13.16 11.07
C LEU A 59 -18.37 -13.47 12.53
N SER A 60 -18.14 -12.55 13.46
CA SER A 60 -18.56 -12.69 14.86
C SER A 60 -20.07 -12.94 15.02
N LYS A 61 -20.91 -12.38 14.14
CA LYS A 61 -22.36 -12.58 14.13
C LYS A 61 -22.76 -14.03 13.81
N PHE A 62 -21.86 -14.77 13.16
CA PHE A 62 -22.08 -16.16 12.76
C PHE A 62 -21.36 -17.17 13.66
N ARG A 63 -20.77 -16.74 14.80
CA ARG A 63 -19.95 -17.57 15.70
C ARG A 63 -20.54 -18.95 15.95
N ASN A 64 -21.82 -19.05 16.32
CA ASN A 64 -22.48 -20.30 16.64
C ASN A 64 -22.67 -21.25 15.42
N LYS A 65 -22.69 -20.68 14.20
CA LYS A 65 -22.71 -21.46 12.97
C LYS A 65 -21.31 -21.92 12.61
N LEU A 66 -20.31 -21.05 12.77
CA LEU A 66 -18.93 -21.32 12.40
C LEU A 66 -18.28 -22.41 13.28
N ILE A 67 -18.60 -22.47 14.57
CA ILE A 67 -18.12 -23.51 15.49
C ILE A 67 -18.52 -24.93 15.02
N LYS A 68 -19.66 -25.05 14.34
CA LYS A 68 -20.18 -26.34 13.83
C LYS A 68 -19.58 -26.74 12.49
N GLU A 69 -18.77 -25.88 11.88
CA GLU A 69 -18.14 -26.16 10.59
C GLU A 69 -16.98 -27.13 10.72
N LYS A 70 -16.83 -28.00 9.73
CA LYS A 70 -15.72 -28.98 9.70
C LYS A 70 -14.37 -28.25 9.71
N GLY A 71 -13.53 -28.60 10.68
CA GLY A 71 -12.21 -28.00 10.86
C GLY A 71 -12.19 -26.78 11.79
N TYR A 72 -13.34 -26.41 12.36
CA TYR A 72 -13.43 -25.40 13.39
C TYR A 72 -13.95 -25.98 14.72
N GLY A 73 -13.53 -25.37 15.80
CA GLY A 73 -14.01 -25.57 17.14
C GLY A 73 -13.99 -24.23 17.86
N GLU A 74 -14.40 -24.19 19.13
CA GLU A 74 -14.46 -22.95 19.91
C GLU A 74 -13.15 -22.17 19.93
N LYS A 75 -12.02 -22.90 20.14
CA LYS A 75 -10.69 -22.30 20.21
C LYS A 75 -10.27 -21.69 18.86
N SER A 76 -10.46 -22.41 17.76
CA SER A 76 -10.05 -21.91 16.43
C SER A 76 -10.90 -20.74 15.97
N ILE A 77 -12.20 -20.74 16.26
CA ILE A 77 -13.07 -19.57 16.00
C ILE A 77 -12.70 -18.40 16.91
N GLY A 78 -12.38 -18.65 18.19
CA GLY A 78 -11.87 -17.62 19.09
C GLY A 78 -10.64 -16.92 18.51
N ASN A 79 -9.64 -17.69 18.11
CA ASN A 79 -8.40 -17.18 17.52
C ASN A 79 -8.66 -16.41 16.20
N LEU A 80 -9.54 -16.90 15.33
CA LEU A 80 -9.93 -16.20 14.12
C LEU A 80 -10.55 -14.84 14.42
N LEU A 81 -11.52 -14.79 15.32
CA LEU A 81 -12.20 -13.55 15.69
C LEU A 81 -11.23 -12.55 16.36
N GLU A 82 -10.32 -13.03 17.20
CA GLU A 82 -9.25 -12.21 17.79
C GLU A 82 -8.31 -11.64 16.70
N SER A 83 -7.92 -12.48 15.73
CA SER A 83 -7.10 -12.03 14.59
C SER A 83 -7.81 -10.97 13.76
N ILE A 84 -9.11 -11.10 13.55
CA ILE A 84 -9.94 -10.10 12.87
C ILE A 84 -9.95 -8.78 13.67
N GLU A 85 -10.16 -8.83 14.99
CA GLU A 85 -10.14 -7.64 15.84
C GLU A 85 -8.78 -6.92 15.78
N ASN A 86 -7.68 -7.68 15.89
CA ASN A 86 -6.33 -7.13 15.82
C ASN A 86 -6.06 -6.43 14.47
N SER A 87 -6.62 -6.95 13.37
CA SER A 87 -6.46 -6.37 12.05
C SER A 87 -7.09 -4.99 11.87
N LYS A 88 -8.08 -4.63 12.71
CA LYS A 88 -8.81 -3.35 12.60
C LYS A 88 -7.92 -2.12 12.75
N ASN A 89 -6.80 -2.25 13.46
CA ASN A 89 -5.84 -1.18 13.71
C ASN A 89 -4.53 -1.37 12.93
N SER A 90 -4.58 -2.02 11.79
CA SER A 90 -3.42 -2.21 10.90
C SER A 90 -2.93 -0.88 10.34
N TYR A 91 -1.67 -0.86 9.87
CA TYR A 91 -1.10 0.32 9.23
C TYR A 91 -1.66 0.55 7.83
N LEU A 92 -1.66 1.80 7.39
CA LEU A 92 -2.20 2.24 6.11
C LEU A 92 -1.54 1.54 4.91
N ASP A 93 -0.23 1.28 4.97
CA ASP A 93 0.49 0.57 3.91
C ASP A 93 -0.01 -0.86 3.70
N LYS A 94 -0.31 -1.56 4.80
CA LYS A 94 -0.88 -2.90 4.78
C LYS A 94 -2.31 -2.92 4.24
N PHE A 95 -3.10 -1.92 4.62
CA PHE A 95 -4.44 -1.75 4.10
C PHE A 95 -4.43 -1.50 2.59
N ILE A 96 -3.61 -0.53 2.10
CA ILE A 96 -3.46 -0.24 0.67
C ILE A 96 -3.01 -1.49 -0.09
N PHE A 97 -2.02 -2.22 0.42
CA PHE A 97 -1.57 -3.47 -0.19
C PHE A 97 -2.70 -4.50 -0.24
N GLY A 98 -3.48 -4.62 0.84
CA GLY A 98 -4.62 -5.54 0.95
C GLY A 98 -5.75 -5.27 -0.05
N LEU A 99 -5.92 -4.04 -0.53
CA LEU A 99 -6.89 -3.70 -1.57
C LEU A 99 -6.61 -4.40 -2.91
N GLY A 100 -5.39 -4.92 -3.12
CA GLY A 100 -5.02 -5.69 -4.31
C GLY A 100 -5.01 -4.88 -5.60
N ILE A 101 -4.68 -3.60 -5.53
CA ILE A 101 -4.60 -2.71 -6.69
C ILE A 101 -3.47 -3.18 -7.60
N ARG A 102 -3.77 -3.30 -8.89
CA ARG A 102 -2.82 -3.79 -9.89
C ARG A 102 -1.57 -2.91 -9.92
N TYR A 103 -0.39 -3.52 -10.04
CA TYR A 103 0.93 -2.86 -10.00
C TYR A 103 1.23 -2.08 -8.71
N VAL A 104 0.38 -2.16 -7.69
CA VAL A 104 0.61 -1.58 -6.38
C VAL A 104 1.02 -2.68 -5.41
N GLY A 105 2.33 -2.94 -5.34
CA GLY A 105 2.91 -3.91 -4.42
C GLY A 105 3.26 -3.27 -3.06
N LYS A 106 3.85 -4.06 -2.16
CA LYS A 106 4.25 -3.63 -0.81
C LYS A 106 5.08 -2.34 -0.82
N LYS A 107 6.04 -2.21 -1.75
CA LYS A 107 6.89 -1.01 -1.86
C LYS A 107 6.06 0.23 -2.19
N THR A 108 5.21 0.15 -3.21
CA THR A 108 4.36 1.27 -3.63
C THR A 108 3.35 1.63 -2.52
N SER A 109 2.75 0.64 -1.86
CA SER A 109 1.84 0.86 -0.73
C SER A 109 2.52 1.58 0.43
N LYS A 110 3.77 1.21 0.76
CA LYS A 110 4.56 1.88 1.78
C LYS A 110 4.90 3.31 1.38
N ILE A 111 5.26 3.56 0.11
CA ILE A 111 5.51 4.91 -0.41
C ILE A 111 4.27 5.78 -0.27
N LEU A 112 3.09 5.28 -0.68
CA LEU A 112 1.82 5.99 -0.52
C LEU A 112 1.56 6.31 0.96
N ALA A 113 1.63 5.32 1.85
CA ALA A 113 1.39 5.50 3.28
C ALA A 113 2.42 6.42 3.97
N SER A 114 3.61 6.60 3.39
CA SER A 114 4.61 7.56 3.90
C SER A 114 4.30 9.01 3.50
N ASN A 115 3.57 9.21 2.39
CA ASN A 115 3.24 10.53 1.86
C ASN A 115 1.84 10.99 2.25
N PHE A 116 0.93 10.08 2.57
CA PHE A 116 -0.46 10.35 2.95
C PHE A 116 -0.75 9.81 4.35
N ASN A 117 -1.59 10.53 5.10
CA ASN A 117 -1.93 10.14 6.46
C ASN A 117 -3.18 9.24 6.55
N SER A 118 -3.97 9.18 5.47
CA SER A 118 -5.19 8.37 5.41
C SER A 118 -5.50 7.92 4.00
N ILE A 119 -6.31 6.87 3.88
CA ILE A 119 -6.82 6.43 2.58
C ILE A 119 -7.73 7.48 1.93
N ARG A 120 -8.42 8.29 2.71
CA ARG A 120 -9.26 9.39 2.19
C ARG A 120 -8.41 10.45 1.50
N GLU A 121 -7.31 10.86 2.12
CA GLU A 121 -6.35 11.80 1.50
C GLU A 121 -5.82 11.26 0.16
N ILE A 122 -5.62 9.94 0.04
CA ILE A 122 -5.23 9.32 -1.24
C ILE A 122 -6.38 9.39 -2.26
N ILE A 123 -7.61 9.05 -1.86
CA ILE A 123 -8.79 9.09 -2.73
C ILE A 123 -9.02 10.50 -3.27
N ASP A 124 -8.94 11.50 -2.40
CA ASP A 124 -9.16 12.91 -2.73
C ASP A 124 -8.16 13.42 -3.78
N ASN A 125 -6.94 12.87 -3.82
CA ASN A 125 -5.96 13.19 -4.86
C ASN A 125 -6.29 12.63 -6.25
N PHE A 126 -7.26 11.71 -6.36
CA PHE A 126 -7.75 11.16 -7.63
C PHE A 126 -9.16 11.64 -7.97
N ASP A 127 -9.80 12.42 -7.12
CA ASP A 127 -11.13 12.98 -7.36
C ASP A 127 -11.01 14.27 -8.17
N GLU A 128 -11.32 14.18 -9.46
CA GLU A 128 -11.27 15.32 -10.40
C GLU A 128 -12.33 16.41 -10.07
N THR A 129 -13.28 16.14 -9.16
CA THR A 129 -14.31 17.11 -8.76
C THR A 129 -13.85 18.03 -7.63
N ILE A 130 -12.78 17.67 -6.95
CA ILE A 130 -12.18 18.49 -5.88
C ILE A 130 -11.22 19.47 -6.55
N ASP A 131 -11.55 20.76 -6.50
CA ASP A 131 -10.68 21.84 -6.99
C ASP A 131 -9.39 21.90 -6.15
N GLN A 132 -8.37 21.24 -6.65
CA GLN A 132 -7.06 21.19 -6.01
C GLN A 132 -6.27 22.43 -6.47
N ASN A 133 -6.31 23.50 -5.69
CA ASN A 133 -5.47 24.69 -5.90
C ASN A 133 -3.96 24.43 -5.66
N GLY A 134 -3.49 23.19 -5.85
CA GLY A 134 -2.10 22.78 -5.66
C GLY A 134 -1.69 21.67 -6.64
N PRO A 135 -0.37 21.48 -6.83
CA PRO A 135 0.12 20.37 -7.65
C PRO A 135 -0.36 19.04 -7.08
N ASP A 136 -0.77 18.12 -7.98
CA ASP A 136 -1.17 16.76 -7.61
C ASP A 136 -0.05 16.12 -6.78
N LYS A 137 -0.22 16.07 -5.47
CA LYS A 137 0.79 15.56 -4.53
C LYS A 137 1.32 14.19 -4.91
N ILE A 138 0.46 13.38 -5.56
CA ILE A 138 0.84 12.05 -6.01
C ILE A 138 1.77 12.06 -7.21
N LEU A 139 1.70 13.09 -8.08
CA LEU A 139 2.60 13.26 -9.23
C LEU A 139 4.00 13.69 -8.81
N GLU A 140 4.13 14.31 -7.64
CA GLU A 140 5.43 14.70 -7.07
C GLU A 140 6.17 13.51 -6.43
N ILE A 141 5.53 12.34 -6.31
CA ILE A 141 6.14 11.15 -5.70
C ILE A 141 6.98 10.40 -6.74
N ASP A 142 8.25 10.74 -6.85
CA ASP A 142 9.23 10.20 -7.82
C ASP A 142 9.36 8.66 -7.86
N GLN A 143 8.85 7.94 -6.86
CA GLN A 143 9.06 6.50 -6.73
C GLN A 143 7.86 5.66 -7.18
N ILE A 144 6.79 6.29 -7.65
CA ILE A 144 5.62 5.62 -8.20
C ILE A 144 5.72 5.61 -9.72
N GLY A 145 5.88 4.40 -10.30
CA GLY A 145 5.96 4.27 -11.75
C GLY A 145 4.62 4.57 -12.45
N GLU A 146 4.68 5.02 -13.70
CA GLU A 146 3.50 5.39 -14.51
C GLU A 146 2.41 4.32 -14.56
N LYS A 147 2.79 3.03 -14.63
CA LYS A 147 1.83 1.91 -14.63
C LYS A 147 1.04 1.85 -13.32
N SER A 148 1.72 2.02 -12.18
CA SER A 148 1.08 2.03 -10.87
C SER A 148 0.17 3.26 -10.72
N LEU A 149 0.61 4.42 -11.18
CA LEU A 149 -0.16 5.65 -11.13
C LEU A 149 -1.47 5.54 -11.94
N ARG A 150 -1.37 4.98 -13.16
CA ARG A 150 -2.55 4.73 -14.02
C ARG A 150 -3.56 3.80 -13.33
N GLU A 151 -3.10 2.69 -12.76
CA GLU A 151 -3.98 1.74 -12.09
C GLU A 151 -4.58 2.31 -10.79
N LEU A 152 -3.84 3.12 -10.06
CA LEU A 152 -4.37 3.87 -8.92
C LEU A 152 -5.52 4.79 -9.36
N LYS A 153 -5.31 5.56 -10.44
CA LYS A 153 -6.35 6.43 -11.00
C LYS A 153 -7.59 5.63 -11.40
N VAL A 154 -7.42 4.54 -12.17
CA VAL A 154 -8.53 3.65 -12.56
C VAL A 154 -9.24 3.07 -11.34
N TYR A 155 -8.50 2.63 -10.33
CA TYR A 155 -9.06 2.02 -9.12
C TYR A 155 -9.89 3.01 -8.31
N PHE A 156 -9.36 4.21 -8.04
CA PHE A 156 -10.03 5.22 -7.22
C PHE A 156 -11.12 6.01 -7.95
N SER A 157 -11.12 6.02 -9.29
CA SER A 157 -12.25 6.56 -10.07
C SER A 157 -13.43 5.59 -10.14
N ASN A 158 -13.27 4.33 -9.73
CA ASN A 158 -14.33 3.33 -9.76
C ASN A 158 -15.20 3.40 -8.50
N LYS A 159 -16.45 3.81 -8.66
CA LYS A 159 -17.45 3.92 -7.55
C LYS A 159 -17.61 2.64 -6.75
N PHE A 160 -17.50 1.45 -7.38
CA PHE A 160 -17.58 0.17 -6.67
C PHE A 160 -16.42 0.02 -5.68
N ASN A 161 -15.19 0.37 -6.09
CA ASN A 161 -14.01 0.29 -5.23
C ASN A 161 -14.10 1.31 -4.08
N ILE A 162 -14.56 2.52 -4.36
CA ILE A 162 -14.79 3.54 -3.31
C ILE A 162 -15.82 3.06 -2.29
N ASN A 163 -16.93 2.47 -2.75
CA ASN A 163 -17.94 1.90 -1.85
C ASN A 163 -17.36 0.74 -1.01
N LEU A 164 -16.53 -0.12 -1.61
CA LEU A 164 -15.83 -1.19 -0.87
C LEU A 164 -14.94 -0.60 0.23
N ILE A 165 -14.14 0.42 -0.10
CA ILE A 165 -13.27 1.09 0.88
C ILE A 165 -14.12 1.73 1.99
N ASN A 166 -15.17 2.46 1.66
CA ASN A 166 -16.06 3.07 2.66
C ASN A 166 -16.70 2.03 3.58
N ASN A 167 -17.13 0.89 3.02
CA ASN A 167 -17.66 -0.21 3.81
C ASN A 167 -16.61 -0.82 4.75
N LEU A 168 -15.36 -0.95 4.29
CA LEU A 168 -14.26 -1.41 5.12
C LEU A 168 -13.92 -0.42 6.24
N LEU A 169 -13.94 0.88 5.96
CA LEU A 169 -13.68 1.94 6.94
C LEU A 169 -14.74 2.05 8.05
N ASN A 170 -15.91 1.42 7.89
CA ASN A 170 -16.87 1.26 9.00
C ASN A 170 -16.37 0.33 10.10
N TYR A 171 -15.40 -0.54 9.79
CA TYR A 171 -14.83 -1.52 10.70
C TYR A 171 -13.36 -1.26 11.02
N LEU A 172 -12.64 -0.61 10.11
CA LEU A 172 -11.19 -0.41 10.13
C LEU A 172 -10.83 1.04 10.40
N ASN A 173 -9.76 1.20 11.14
CA ASN A 173 -9.09 2.49 11.30
C ASN A 173 -7.59 2.33 10.93
N PRO A 174 -7.24 2.30 9.61
CA PRO A 174 -5.86 2.14 9.19
C PRO A 174 -5.01 3.30 9.72
N LYS A 175 -4.02 2.96 10.55
CA LYS A 175 -3.14 3.95 11.17
C LYS A 175 -2.13 4.48 10.15
N PRO A 176 -1.84 5.78 10.13
CA PRO A 176 -0.73 6.29 9.34
C PRO A 176 0.57 5.59 9.75
N LEU A 177 1.50 5.48 8.81
CA LEU A 177 2.84 5.07 9.20
C LEU A 177 3.42 6.11 10.15
N GLU A 178 3.91 5.66 11.28
CA GLU A 178 4.67 6.52 12.16
C GLU A 178 5.87 7.06 11.35
N LYS A 179 5.84 8.34 11.06
CA LYS A 179 7.03 9.03 10.58
C LYS A 179 7.98 9.00 11.76
N THR A 180 8.85 8.00 11.80
CA THR A 180 10.02 8.07 12.68
C THR A 180 10.68 9.39 12.35
N LYS A 181 10.47 10.41 13.20
CA LYS A 181 11.35 11.58 13.22
C LYS A 181 12.69 11.00 13.68
N VAL A 182 13.48 10.57 12.72
CA VAL A 182 14.86 10.27 13.00
C VAL A 182 15.47 11.64 13.28
N GLU A 183 15.56 11.99 14.56
CA GLU A 183 16.28 13.17 15.02
C GLU A 183 17.77 12.91 14.75
N GLY A 184 18.23 13.36 13.62
CA GLY A 184 19.61 13.29 13.19
C GLY A 184 20.09 14.64 12.69
N LYS A 185 21.39 14.74 12.41
CA LYS A 185 22.02 15.99 11.92
C LYS A 185 21.43 16.50 10.61
N LEU A 186 20.70 15.66 9.88
CA LEU A 186 20.06 15.98 8.59
C LEU A 186 18.54 16.10 8.70
N SER A 187 17.99 16.21 9.91
CA SER A 187 16.54 16.22 10.13
C SER A 187 15.84 17.31 9.31
N GLY A 188 14.89 16.90 8.46
CA GLY A 188 14.12 17.78 7.58
C GLY A 188 14.87 18.35 6.38
N LYS A 189 16.16 18.02 6.19
CA LYS A 189 16.96 18.51 5.06
C LYS A 189 16.72 17.71 3.80
N LYS A 190 16.47 18.37 2.69
CA LYS A 190 16.30 17.78 1.36
C LYS A 190 17.65 17.63 0.66
N ILE A 191 17.99 16.39 0.31
CA ILE A 191 19.31 16.02 -0.20
C ILE A 191 19.16 15.36 -1.57
N VAL A 192 19.97 15.80 -2.53
CA VAL A 192 20.11 15.18 -3.85
C VAL A 192 21.50 14.62 -4.01
N PHE A 193 21.60 13.38 -4.48
CA PHE A 193 22.85 12.74 -4.87
C PHE A 193 22.95 12.72 -6.40
N THR A 194 24.02 13.32 -6.96
CA THR A 194 24.34 13.28 -8.39
C THR A 194 25.75 12.73 -8.63
N GLY A 195 25.95 12.05 -9.74
CA GLY A 195 27.22 11.39 -10.05
C GLY A 195 27.41 10.03 -9.36
N ALA A 196 28.58 9.42 -9.52
CA ALA A 196 28.97 8.15 -8.91
C ALA A 196 29.76 8.40 -7.61
N LEU A 197 29.25 7.91 -6.49
CA LEU A 197 29.93 8.00 -5.21
C LEU A 197 31.12 7.03 -5.20
N ARG A 198 32.28 7.48 -4.71
CA ARG A 198 33.54 6.68 -4.77
C ARG A 198 33.63 5.61 -3.68
N SER A 199 33.11 5.89 -2.49
CA SER A 199 33.34 5.08 -1.29
C SER A 199 32.14 4.21 -0.90
N ILE A 200 30.92 4.56 -1.32
CA ILE A 200 29.68 3.87 -0.98
C ILE A 200 28.74 3.87 -2.17
N SER A 201 27.84 2.90 -2.23
CA SER A 201 26.79 2.87 -3.24
C SER A 201 25.77 4.00 -3.01
N ARG A 202 25.07 4.40 -4.08
CA ARG A 202 23.99 5.40 -3.98
C ARG A 202 22.87 4.97 -3.01
N ALA A 203 22.60 3.67 -2.94
CA ALA A 203 21.64 3.10 -2.02
C ALA A 203 22.09 3.22 -0.55
N GLU A 204 23.37 2.97 -0.27
CA GLU A 204 23.95 3.14 1.07
C GLU A 204 23.96 4.61 1.48
N ALA A 205 24.37 5.51 0.59
CA ALA A 205 24.37 6.95 0.86
C ALA A 205 22.96 7.45 1.19
N LYS A 206 21.95 6.98 0.43
CA LYS A 206 20.54 7.25 0.68
C LYS A 206 20.12 6.76 2.07
N ASN A 207 20.42 5.52 2.40
CA ASN A 207 20.09 4.94 3.71
C ASN A 207 20.77 5.70 4.86
N ILE A 208 22.02 6.12 4.70
CA ILE A 208 22.73 6.92 5.71
C ILE A 208 22.05 8.28 5.91
N ALA A 209 21.67 8.96 4.82
CA ALA A 209 20.99 10.24 4.90
C ALA A 209 19.61 10.12 5.57
N GLU A 210 18.81 9.13 5.17
CA GLU A 210 17.48 8.85 5.73
C GLU A 210 17.58 8.43 7.21
N ASN A 211 18.56 7.62 7.60
CA ASN A 211 18.82 7.24 8.99
C ASN A 211 19.31 8.42 9.86
N ASN A 212 19.68 9.53 9.26
CA ASN A 212 20.02 10.78 9.95
C ASN A 212 18.91 11.85 9.81
N GLY A 213 17.70 11.46 9.38
CA GLY A 213 16.55 12.34 9.29
C GLY A 213 16.48 13.16 8.00
N GLY A 214 17.38 12.92 7.04
CA GLY A 214 17.37 13.59 5.74
C GLY A 214 16.30 13.06 4.80
N ILE A 215 15.79 13.92 3.93
CA ILE A 215 14.84 13.59 2.87
C ILE A 215 15.60 13.52 1.56
N VAL A 216 15.82 12.31 1.03
CA VAL A 216 16.52 12.14 -0.25
C VAL A 216 15.54 12.24 -1.40
N ILE A 217 15.78 13.23 -2.28
CA ILE A 217 14.98 13.48 -3.48
C ILE A 217 15.83 13.21 -4.75
N ASN A 218 15.16 12.86 -5.85
CA ASN A 218 15.85 12.40 -7.07
C ASN A 218 16.13 13.52 -8.07
N SER A 219 15.45 14.67 -7.93
CA SER A 219 15.56 15.80 -8.87
C SER A 219 16.02 17.08 -8.15
N ILE A 220 16.78 17.91 -8.86
CA ILE A 220 17.21 19.21 -8.36
C ILE A 220 16.05 20.18 -8.49
N SER A 221 15.60 20.73 -7.36
CA SER A 221 14.57 21.77 -7.29
C SER A 221 15.07 22.96 -6.46
N LYS A 222 14.37 24.08 -6.51
CA LYS A 222 14.72 25.29 -5.70
C LYS A 222 14.70 25.05 -4.18
N ASN A 223 14.10 23.92 -3.74
CA ASN A 223 13.95 23.58 -2.33
C ASN A 223 14.94 22.49 -1.87
N VAL A 224 16.07 22.33 -2.54
CA VAL A 224 17.13 21.39 -2.15
C VAL A 224 18.04 22.06 -1.15
N ASP A 225 18.24 21.44 0.04
CA ASP A 225 19.18 21.95 1.04
C ASP A 225 20.62 21.54 0.74
N TYR A 226 20.81 20.31 0.29
CA TYR A 226 22.14 19.77 -0.03
C TYR A 226 22.17 19.04 -1.37
N LEU A 227 23.09 19.43 -2.23
CA LEU A 227 23.44 18.73 -3.45
C LEU A 227 24.79 18.04 -3.25
N ILE A 228 24.79 16.72 -3.17
CA ILE A 228 26.02 15.92 -3.07
C ILE A 228 26.39 15.47 -4.49
N ALA A 229 27.36 16.18 -5.05
CA ALA A 229 27.88 15.91 -6.39
C ALA A 229 29.27 15.32 -6.29
N VAL A 230 29.53 14.25 -7.08
CA VAL A 230 30.89 13.77 -7.29
C VAL A 230 31.44 14.40 -8.56
N SER A 231 32.46 15.18 -8.40
CA SER A 231 33.17 15.82 -9.51
C SER A 231 33.84 14.76 -10.39
N TYR A 232 33.43 14.67 -11.65
CA TYR A 232 34.23 14.04 -12.67
C TYR A 232 35.37 14.98 -13.03
N THR A 233 36.56 14.80 -12.45
CA THR A 233 37.75 15.38 -13.01
C THR A 233 38.13 14.56 -14.27
N HIS A 234 37.52 14.85 -15.40
CA HIS A 234 38.10 14.56 -16.69
C HIS A 234 39.15 15.65 -16.97
N LEU A 235 40.36 15.45 -16.45
CA LEU A 235 41.53 16.03 -17.07
C LEU A 235 41.74 15.31 -18.42
N ARG A 236 41.17 15.83 -19.50
CA ARG A 236 41.73 15.63 -20.81
C ARG A 236 42.94 16.58 -20.89
N ALA A 237 44.11 16.05 -20.63
CA ALA A 237 45.34 16.64 -21.14
C ALA A 237 45.24 16.51 -22.69
N HIS A 238 44.98 17.58 -23.37
CA HIS A 238 45.35 17.72 -24.76
C HIS A 238 46.80 18.15 -24.74
N GLU A 239 47.68 17.18 -24.98
CA GLU A 239 49.00 17.45 -25.45
C GLU A 239 48.88 17.81 -26.95
N THR A 240 49.37 18.97 -27.26
CA THR A 240 49.75 19.46 -28.61
C THR A 240 50.88 18.64 -29.17
#